data_f9aef68548a6b4e1f07f1581a29b1df0
#
_entry.id   f9aef68548a6b4e1f07f1581a29b1df0
#
_cell.length_a   1.000
_cell.length_b   1.000
_cell.length_c   1.000
_cell.angle_alpha   90.00
_cell.angle_beta   90.00
_cell.angle_gamma   90.00
#
_symmetry.space_group_name_H-M   'P 1'
#
loop_
_entity.id
_entity.type
_entity.pdbx_description
1 polymer ?
#
loop_
_entity_poly.entity_id
_entity_poly.type
_entity_poly.pdbx_seq_one_letter_code
_entity_poly.pdbx_strand_id
1 'polypeptide(L)'
;MSDNVSEKAQAPKPAVAASAQNDGRPPFLGFGLGLRPQHYQDILDGSPEVDWFEVLSENYMVPGGKPLAMLDRIVERYPCVMHGVSLSIASTAPFDEDYLDGLNTLAKRVQPKWISDHLCWTGVHGVNLHDLLPIPYTREALDHIVSRVDYVQERLGRQLCLENVSTYVQFDQSEMPEWEFIAELARRTGCWLLFDVNNVFVSAYNHGYDALAFLNGIPADRVIQFHLAGHSDMGNYMIDTHDHPVREEVWDLYKAALERFGPVSTMIERDDNIPPLADLLGELQHARALAAEVLEPNKVAPALATSTTIA
;
A
#
# COMPACT_ATOMS: atom_id res chain seq x y z
N MET A 1 -31.54 -43.14 52.15
CA MET A 1 -30.33 -43.05 51.30
C MET A 1 -30.71 -42.15 50.15
N SER A 2 -30.37 -40.93 50.24
CA SER A 2 -30.73 -39.83 49.29
C SER A 2 -29.52 -39.52 48.49
N ASP A 3 -29.59 -39.75 47.20
CA ASP A 3 -28.54 -39.42 46.24
C ASP A 3 -28.76 -37.99 45.73
N ASN A 4 -27.85 -37.13 46.07
CA ASN A 4 -27.83 -35.73 45.71
C ASN A 4 -27.07 -35.59 44.36
N VAL A 5 -27.80 -35.37 43.26
CA VAL A 5 -27.21 -35.12 41.94
C VAL A 5 -26.90 -33.65 41.82
N SER A 6 -25.61 -33.32 41.85
CA SER A 6 -25.08 -31.95 41.66
C SER A 6 -25.18 -31.57 40.20
N GLU A 7 -26.01 -30.57 39.91
CA GLU A 7 -26.16 -29.97 38.58
C GLU A 7 -24.98 -29.01 38.33
N LYS A 8 -24.08 -29.37 37.44
CA LYS A 8 -22.95 -28.51 36.98
C LYS A 8 -23.50 -27.44 36.08
N ALA A 9 -23.49 -26.20 36.55
CA ALA A 9 -23.74 -25.03 35.73
C ALA A 9 -22.74 -24.92 34.56
N GLN A 10 -23.27 -24.94 33.36
CA GLN A 10 -22.53 -24.78 32.12
C GLN A 10 -22.19 -23.30 31.89
N ALA A 11 -20.90 -22.99 31.75
CA ALA A 11 -20.43 -21.64 31.46
C ALA A 11 -20.99 -21.13 30.10
N PRO A 12 -21.29 -19.83 29.95
CA PRO A 12 -21.84 -19.30 28.72
C PRO A 12 -20.79 -19.39 27.59
N LYS A 13 -21.23 -19.90 26.43
CA LYS A 13 -20.44 -19.89 25.21
C LYS A 13 -20.08 -18.43 24.80
N PRO A 14 -18.86 -18.17 24.34
CA PRO A 14 -18.53 -16.85 23.83
C PRO A 14 -19.41 -16.51 22.62
N ALA A 15 -19.90 -15.28 22.60
CA ALA A 15 -20.70 -14.73 21.50
C ALA A 15 -19.89 -14.84 20.21
N VAL A 16 -20.49 -15.47 19.20
CA VAL A 16 -19.96 -15.51 17.83
C VAL A 16 -19.90 -14.09 17.32
N ALA A 17 -18.69 -13.60 17.04
CA ALA A 17 -18.49 -12.34 16.36
C ALA A 17 -19.31 -12.33 15.06
N ALA A 18 -20.01 -11.24 14.81
CA ALA A 18 -20.79 -11.05 13.61
C ALA A 18 -19.91 -11.35 12.38
N SER A 19 -20.39 -12.20 11.49
CA SER A 19 -19.74 -12.48 10.22
C SER A 19 -19.59 -11.17 9.44
N ALA A 20 -18.36 -10.66 9.31
CA ALA A 20 -18.06 -9.64 8.35
C ALA A 20 -18.52 -10.14 6.98
N GLN A 21 -19.35 -9.40 6.31
CA GLN A 21 -19.69 -9.66 4.91
C GLN A 21 -18.37 -9.65 4.16
N ASN A 22 -18.05 -10.77 3.52
CA ASN A 22 -16.85 -10.90 2.71
C ASN A 22 -17.10 -10.12 1.41
N ASP A 23 -16.79 -8.82 1.43
CA ASP A 23 -16.91 -7.89 0.28
C ASP A 23 -15.79 -8.09 -0.75
N GLY A 24 -14.97 -9.13 -0.57
CA GLY A 24 -13.81 -9.41 -1.42
C GLY A 24 -12.58 -8.59 -1.07
N ARG A 25 -12.65 -7.72 -0.03
CA ARG A 25 -11.51 -6.91 0.42
C ARG A 25 -10.37 -7.82 0.91
N PRO A 26 -9.12 -7.60 0.44
CA PRO A 26 -7.97 -8.29 0.96
C PRO A 26 -7.80 -8.09 2.48
N PRO A 27 -7.24 -9.08 3.20
CA PRO A 27 -7.06 -8.98 4.63
C PRO A 27 -6.01 -7.91 4.99
N PHE A 28 -6.15 -7.31 6.19
CA PHE A 28 -5.09 -6.54 6.78
C PHE A 28 -3.89 -7.45 7.08
N LEU A 29 -2.73 -7.15 6.48
CA LEU A 29 -1.50 -7.94 6.63
C LEU A 29 -0.58 -7.42 7.73
N GLY A 30 -0.88 -6.27 8.34
CA GLY A 30 0.05 -5.62 9.28
C GLY A 30 1.03 -4.70 8.57
N PHE A 31 2.31 -4.79 8.93
CA PHE A 31 3.36 -3.85 8.55
C PHE A 31 4.47 -4.56 7.77
N GLY A 32 4.77 -4.04 6.59
CA GLY A 32 5.64 -4.65 5.60
C GLY A 32 6.83 -3.80 5.20
N LEU A 33 7.72 -4.41 4.42
CA LEU A 33 8.86 -3.76 3.78
C LEU A 33 8.95 -4.16 2.32
N GLY A 34 9.52 -3.29 1.49
CA GLY A 34 9.96 -3.65 0.15
C GLY A 34 11.05 -4.72 0.19
N LEU A 35 10.89 -5.78 -0.58
CA LEU A 35 11.87 -6.86 -0.65
C LEU A 35 13.07 -6.44 -1.50
N ARG A 36 14.20 -6.15 -0.85
CA ARG A 36 15.42 -5.70 -1.52
C ARG A 36 16.53 -6.76 -1.48
N PRO A 37 17.29 -6.95 -2.58
CA PRO A 37 18.34 -7.98 -2.63
C PRO A 37 19.40 -7.86 -1.55
N GLN A 38 19.69 -6.65 -1.07
CA GLN A 38 20.65 -6.37 -0.01
C GLN A 38 20.27 -7.03 1.31
N HIS A 39 18.97 -7.22 1.58
CA HIS A 39 18.45 -7.74 2.83
C HIS A 39 18.15 -9.24 2.82
N TYR A 40 18.29 -9.94 1.69
CA TYR A 40 17.91 -11.37 1.60
C TYR A 40 18.55 -12.23 2.69
N GLN A 41 19.83 -12.01 2.95
CA GLN A 41 20.53 -12.84 3.94
C GLN A 41 20.04 -12.56 5.35
N ASP A 42 19.88 -11.28 5.70
CA ASP A 42 19.39 -10.86 7.01
C ASP A 42 17.96 -11.35 7.27
N ILE A 43 17.09 -11.30 6.24
CA ILE A 43 15.71 -11.81 6.31
C ILE A 43 15.69 -13.31 6.53
N LEU A 44 16.51 -14.05 5.78
CA LEU A 44 16.48 -15.52 5.80
C LEU A 44 17.17 -16.12 7.03
N ASP A 45 18.19 -15.47 7.55
CA ASP A 45 18.93 -15.94 8.75
C ASP A 45 18.32 -15.42 10.03
N GLY A 46 17.80 -14.16 10.03
CA GLY A 46 17.39 -13.46 11.24
C GLY A 46 15.91 -13.58 11.59
N SER A 47 15.03 -13.88 10.64
CA SER A 47 13.55 -13.82 10.83
C SER A 47 13.07 -12.50 11.45
N PRO A 48 13.29 -11.35 10.79
CA PRO A 48 12.93 -10.03 11.32
C PRO A 48 11.43 -9.89 11.58
N GLU A 49 11.05 -8.97 12.46
CA GLU A 49 9.66 -8.64 12.80
C GLU A 49 8.99 -7.83 11.69
N VAL A 50 8.81 -8.46 10.54
CA VAL A 50 8.07 -7.96 9.38
C VAL A 50 6.89 -8.89 9.13
N ASP A 51 5.70 -8.34 8.92
CA ASP A 51 4.51 -9.16 8.74
C ASP A 51 4.36 -9.65 7.29
N TRP A 52 4.85 -8.89 6.31
CA TRP A 52 4.77 -9.19 4.88
C TRP A 52 5.82 -8.43 4.08
N PHE A 53 6.08 -8.89 2.87
CA PHE A 53 6.99 -8.22 1.93
C PHE A 53 6.30 -7.83 0.63
N GLU A 54 6.69 -6.68 0.10
CA GLU A 54 6.36 -6.28 -1.25
C GLU A 54 7.47 -6.68 -2.22
N VAL A 55 7.05 -7.31 -3.31
CA VAL A 55 7.92 -7.82 -4.37
C VAL A 55 7.78 -6.90 -5.57
N LEU A 56 8.85 -6.18 -5.95
CA LEU A 56 8.87 -5.42 -7.20
C LEU A 56 8.91 -6.42 -8.37
N SER A 57 7.81 -6.50 -9.11
CA SER A 57 7.51 -7.58 -10.06
C SER A 57 8.59 -7.74 -11.11
N GLU A 58 9.05 -6.65 -11.71
CA GLU A 58 10.02 -6.65 -12.80
C GLU A 58 11.36 -7.26 -12.41
N ASN A 59 11.76 -7.14 -11.14
CA ASN A 59 13.00 -7.73 -10.62
C ASN A 59 12.98 -9.27 -10.61
N TYR A 60 11.79 -9.87 -10.71
CA TYR A 60 11.59 -11.31 -10.64
C TYR A 60 10.97 -11.90 -11.91
N MET A 61 10.65 -11.08 -12.90
CA MET A 61 10.21 -11.51 -14.23
C MET A 61 11.40 -11.92 -15.08
N VAL A 62 12.20 -12.84 -14.57
CA VAL A 62 13.45 -13.33 -15.16
C VAL A 62 13.37 -14.85 -15.38
N PRO A 63 14.14 -15.41 -16.33
CA PRO A 63 14.05 -16.86 -16.65
C PRO A 63 14.56 -17.78 -15.53
N GLY A 64 15.23 -17.25 -14.48
CA GLY A 64 15.77 -18.06 -13.39
C GLY A 64 16.85 -17.33 -12.58
N GLY A 65 17.63 -18.10 -11.84
CA GLY A 65 18.79 -17.60 -11.10
C GLY A 65 18.52 -17.21 -9.64
N LYS A 66 19.48 -16.49 -9.05
CA LYS A 66 19.48 -16.13 -7.63
C LYS A 66 18.21 -15.36 -7.20
N PRO A 67 17.68 -14.40 -7.97
CA PRO A 67 16.48 -13.67 -7.55
C PRO A 67 15.30 -14.60 -7.25
N LEU A 68 14.97 -15.50 -8.19
CA LEU A 68 13.85 -16.43 -8.01
C LEU A 68 14.11 -17.44 -6.88
N ALA A 69 15.34 -17.93 -6.74
CA ALA A 69 15.69 -18.86 -5.65
C ALA A 69 15.59 -18.21 -4.26
N MET A 70 15.87 -16.91 -4.14
CA MET A 70 15.67 -16.17 -2.90
C MET A 70 14.20 -15.88 -2.66
N LEU A 71 13.47 -15.47 -3.70
CA LEU A 71 12.04 -15.24 -3.62
C LEU A 71 11.29 -16.49 -3.10
N ASP A 72 11.57 -17.68 -3.66
CA ASP A 72 10.94 -18.93 -3.22
C ASP A 72 11.09 -19.15 -1.71
N ARG A 73 12.29 -18.94 -1.18
CA ARG A 73 12.55 -19.10 0.28
C ARG A 73 11.84 -18.06 1.14
N ILE A 74 11.56 -16.89 0.59
CA ILE A 74 10.88 -15.81 1.30
C ILE A 74 9.38 -16.03 1.29
N VAL A 75 8.77 -16.39 0.16
CA VAL A 75 7.33 -16.65 0.06
C VAL A 75 6.89 -17.89 0.86
N GLU A 76 7.79 -18.82 1.15
CA GLU A 76 7.54 -19.93 2.07
C GLU A 76 7.36 -19.48 3.54
N ARG A 77 7.87 -18.28 3.89
CA ARG A 77 7.95 -17.82 5.28
C ARG A 77 7.08 -16.60 5.56
N TYR A 78 6.85 -15.77 4.55
CA TYR A 78 6.14 -14.50 4.68
C TYR A 78 5.05 -14.34 3.64
N PRO A 79 3.88 -13.77 3.99
CA PRO A 79 2.95 -13.27 3.00
C PRO A 79 3.63 -12.26 2.09
N CYS A 80 3.32 -12.28 0.80
CA CYS A 80 3.84 -11.32 -0.15
C CYS A 80 2.70 -10.65 -0.93
N VAL A 81 2.97 -9.44 -1.39
CA VAL A 81 2.22 -8.73 -2.41
C VAL A 81 3.15 -8.46 -3.60
N MET A 82 2.60 -8.20 -4.76
CA MET A 82 3.37 -7.81 -5.94
C MET A 82 3.06 -6.37 -6.28
N HIS A 83 4.10 -5.60 -6.58
CA HIS A 83 4.02 -4.23 -7.05
C HIS A 83 4.75 -4.11 -8.38
N GLY A 84 4.16 -3.40 -9.34
CA GLY A 84 4.72 -3.18 -10.67
C GLY A 84 4.95 -1.70 -10.96
N VAL A 85 5.88 -1.44 -11.88
CA VAL A 85 6.21 -0.07 -12.33
C VAL A 85 6.05 0.10 -13.84
N SER A 86 5.69 -0.97 -14.56
CA SER A 86 5.76 -0.97 -16.03
C SER A 86 4.44 -1.27 -16.74
N LEU A 87 3.33 -1.44 -16.00
CA LEU A 87 2.01 -1.68 -16.57
C LEU A 87 1.54 -0.54 -17.47
N SER A 88 1.94 0.69 -17.12
CA SER A 88 1.62 1.89 -17.90
C SER A 88 0.12 2.00 -18.21
N ILE A 89 -0.71 1.84 -17.16
CA ILE A 89 -2.17 1.69 -17.28
C ILE A 89 -2.83 2.84 -18.04
N ALA A 90 -2.26 4.05 -17.98
CA ALA A 90 -2.80 5.24 -18.63
C ALA A 90 -2.23 5.49 -20.04
N SER A 91 -1.34 4.63 -20.54
CA SER A 91 -0.80 4.77 -21.90
C SER A 91 -1.90 4.61 -22.97
N THR A 92 -1.74 5.31 -24.09
CA THR A 92 -2.56 5.12 -25.28
C THR A 92 -2.07 3.99 -26.20
N ALA A 93 -0.86 3.44 -25.92
CA ALA A 93 -0.35 2.29 -26.64
C ALA A 93 -1.07 0.99 -26.22
N PRO A 94 -1.12 -0.04 -27.08
CA PRO A 94 -1.54 -1.36 -26.66
C PRO A 94 -0.73 -1.86 -25.47
N PHE A 95 -1.31 -2.76 -24.67
CA PHE A 95 -0.55 -3.43 -23.62
C PHE A 95 0.56 -4.31 -24.20
N ASP A 96 1.63 -4.44 -23.43
CA ASP A 96 2.62 -5.48 -23.64
C ASP A 96 2.07 -6.80 -23.08
N GLU A 97 1.64 -7.69 -23.98
CA GLU A 97 1.05 -8.98 -23.60
C GLU A 97 2.11 -9.91 -22.96
N ASP A 98 3.38 -9.81 -23.36
CA ASP A 98 4.46 -10.59 -22.74
C ASP A 98 4.67 -10.13 -21.28
N TYR A 99 4.52 -8.84 -21.00
CA TYR A 99 4.55 -8.31 -19.64
C TYR A 99 3.40 -8.84 -18.79
N LEU A 100 2.17 -8.83 -19.30
CA LEU A 100 0.99 -9.37 -18.59
C LEU A 100 1.11 -10.88 -18.34
N ASP A 101 1.67 -11.63 -19.30
CA ASP A 101 1.95 -13.07 -19.15
C ASP A 101 3.05 -13.31 -18.11
N GLY A 102 4.05 -12.45 -18.07
CA GLY A 102 5.09 -12.43 -17.05
C GLY A 102 4.54 -12.21 -15.65
N LEU A 103 3.67 -11.20 -15.46
CA LEU A 103 2.96 -10.94 -14.20
C LEU A 103 2.14 -12.15 -13.75
N ASN A 104 1.37 -12.76 -14.66
CA ASN A 104 0.60 -13.96 -14.36
C ASN A 104 1.48 -15.16 -13.95
N THR A 105 2.63 -15.30 -14.61
CA THR A 105 3.59 -16.37 -14.29
C THR A 105 4.20 -16.15 -12.91
N LEU A 106 4.61 -14.92 -12.61
CA LEU A 106 5.14 -14.56 -11.31
C LEU A 106 4.07 -14.70 -10.21
N ALA A 107 2.83 -14.28 -10.48
CA ALA A 107 1.72 -14.40 -9.54
C ALA A 107 1.41 -15.84 -9.17
N LYS A 108 1.54 -16.79 -10.10
CA LYS A 108 1.40 -18.23 -9.80
C LYS A 108 2.51 -18.74 -8.87
N ARG A 109 3.69 -18.15 -8.91
CA ARG A 109 4.82 -18.49 -8.04
C ARG A 109 4.69 -17.86 -6.66
N VAL A 110 4.41 -16.57 -6.60
CA VAL A 110 4.36 -15.77 -5.36
C VAL A 110 3.07 -16.00 -4.58
N GLN A 111 1.96 -16.29 -5.27
CA GLN A 111 0.61 -16.34 -4.70
C GLN A 111 0.28 -15.05 -3.91
N PRO A 112 0.44 -13.86 -4.52
CA PRO A 112 0.35 -12.59 -3.83
C PRO A 112 -1.07 -12.34 -3.32
N LYS A 113 -1.18 -11.59 -2.21
CA LYS A 113 -2.48 -11.18 -1.68
C LYS A 113 -3.18 -10.20 -2.59
N TRP A 114 -2.43 -9.32 -3.24
CA TRP A 114 -2.86 -8.44 -4.34
C TRP A 114 -1.69 -8.15 -5.28
N ILE A 115 -2.00 -7.57 -6.43
CA ILE A 115 -1.05 -7.03 -7.39
C ILE A 115 -1.37 -5.55 -7.53
N SER A 116 -0.38 -4.69 -7.38
CA SER A 116 -0.47 -3.25 -7.56
C SER A 116 0.41 -2.75 -8.70
N ASP A 117 0.07 -1.60 -9.23
CA ASP A 117 0.86 -0.82 -10.18
C ASP A 117 0.40 0.65 -10.11
N HIS A 118 1.15 1.55 -10.72
CA HIS A 118 0.92 2.99 -10.64
C HIS A 118 -0.18 3.47 -11.60
N LEU A 119 -0.96 4.46 -11.17
CA LEU A 119 -1.92 5.16 -12.02
C LEU A 119 -1.20 6.23 -12.86
N CYS A 120 -0.42 5.77 -13.84
CA CYS A 120 0.43 6.61 -14.67
C CYS A 120 0.59 6.03 -16.06
N TRP A 121 1.34 6.72 -16.90
CA TRP A 121 1.93 6.15 -18.10
C TRP A 121 3.46 6.28 -18.03
N THR A 122 4.17 5.24 -18.46
CA THR A 122 5.64 5.15 -18.42
C THR A 122 6.22 5.16 -19.82
N GLY A 123 5.39 4.96 -20.84
CA GLY A 123 5.84 4.88 -22.20
C GLY A 123 4.70 4.87 -23.22
N VAL A 124 5.06 5.15 -24.45
CA VAL A 124 4.14 5.18 -25.60
C VAL A 124 4.89 4.81 -26.88
N HIS A 125 4.22 4.08 -27.78
CA HIS A 125 4.77 3.67 -29.07
C HIS A 125 6.12 2.95 -28.99
N GLY A 126 6.33 2.11 -27.96
CA GLY A 126 7.56 1.34 -27.78
C GLY A 126 8.74 2.12 -27.18
N VAL A 127 8.52 3.37 -26.77
CA VAL A 127 9.51 4.19 -26.05
C VAL A 127 9.14 4.20 -24.57
N ASN A 128 9.99 3.65 -23.72
CA ASN A 128 9.88 3.76 -22.28
C ASN A 128 10.65 5.01 -21.82
N LEU A 129 10.02 5.86 -21.04
CA LEU A 129 10.60 7.11 -20.55
C LEU A 129 11.29 6.95 -19.20
N HIS A 130 11.16 5.78 -18.58
CA HIS A 130 11.69 5.46 -17.24
C HIS A 130 11.26 6.45 -16.17
N ASP A 131 10.00 6.90 -16.26
CA ASP A 131 9.39 7.81 -15.31
C ASP A 131 7.89 7.52 -15.19
N LEU A 132 7.29 7.90 -14.05
CA LEU A 132 5.87 7.77 -13.77
C LEU A 132 5.18 9.08 -14.15
N LEU A 133 4.60 9.14 -15.33
CA LEU A 133 4.07 10.37 -15.88
C LEU A 133 2.59 10.55 -15.56
N PRO A 134 2.19 11.78 -15.12
CA PRO A 134 0.81 12.07 -14.78
C PRO A 134 -0.10 12.14 -16.00
N ILE A 135 -1.40 12.14 -15.76
CA ILE A 135 -2.47 12.17 -16.76
C ILE A 135 -3.33 13.41 -16.58
N PRO A 136 -3.97 13.93 -17.63
CA PRO A 136 -5.03 14.92 -17.47
C PRO A 136 -6.27 14.25 -16.85
N TYR A 137 -6.80 14.82 -15.78
CA TYR A 137 -7.96 14.27 -15.08
C TYR A 137 -9.27 14.70 -15.77
N THR A 138 -9.45 14.19 -17.00
CA THR A 138 -10.62 14.42 -17.84
C THR A 138 -11.54 13.20 -17.85
N ARG A 139 -12.79 13.38 -18.27
CA ARG A 139 -13.73 12.27 -18.46
C ARG A 139 -13.27 11.31 -19.56
N GLU A 140 -12.67 11.84 -20.62
CA GLU A 140 -12.09 11.03 -21.70
C GLU A 140 -10.97 10.13 -21.21
N ALA A 141 -10.01 10.67 -20.43
CA ALA A 141 -8.95 9.90 -19.81
C ALA A 141 -9.50 8.86 -18.85
N LEU A 142 -10.51 9.22 -18.06
CA LEU A 142 -11.18 8.28 -17.15
C LEU A 142 -11.82 7.11 -17.91
N ASP A 143 -12.57 7.36 -18.97
CA ASP A 143 -13.20 6.33 -19.80
C ASP A 143 -12.17 5.40 -20.43
N HIS A 144 -11.07 5.97 -20.91
CA HIS A 144 -9.94 5.23 -21.44
C HIS A 144 -9.32 4.30 -20.39
N ILE A 145 -8.98 4.84 -19.19
CA ILE A 145 -8.31 4.08 -18.13
C ILE A 145 -9.24 3.02 -17.55
N VAL A 146 -10.54 3.30 -17.39
CA VAL A 146 -11.54 2.30 -16.97
C VAL A 146 -11.48 1.07 -17.87
N SER A 147 -11.51 1.27 -19.20
CA SER A 147 -11.46 0.15 -20.14
C SER A 147 -10.17 -0.66 -20.02
N ARG A 148 -9.06 -0.01 -19.71
CA ARG A 148 -7.76 -0.66 -19.54
C ARG A 148 -7.65 -1.41 -18.22
N VAL A 149 -8.17 -0.84 -17.14
CA VAL A 149 -8.23 -1.53 -15.82
C VAL A 149 -9.10 -2.78 -15.93
N ASP A 150 -10.26 -2.69 -16.55
CA ASP A 150 -11.15 -3.85 -16.75
C ASP A 150 -10.44 -4.95 -17.56
N TYR A 151 -9.75 -4.59 -18.64
CA TYR A 151 -8.95 -5.53 -19.43
C TYR A 151 -7.86 -6.24 -18.60
N VAL A 152 -7.08 -5.47 -17.81
CA VAL A 152 -6.02 -6.04 -16.98
C VAL A 152 -6.60 -6.94 -15.90
N GLN A 153 -7.68 -6.53 -15.24
CA GLN A 153 -8.36 -7.34 -14.22
C GLN A 153 -8.88 -8.66 -14.80
N GLU A 154 -9.45 -8.64 -16.02
CA GLU A 154 -9.85 -9.86 -16.74
C GLU A 154 -8.66 -10.75 -17.06
N ARG A 155 -7.56 -10.17 -17.58
CA ARG A 155 -6.31 -10.90 -17.91
C ARG A 155 -5.65 -11.53 -16.70
N LEU A 156 -5.65 -10.83 -15.56
CA LEU A 156 -5.06 -11.33 -14.31
C LEU A 156 -6.02 -12.22 -13.49
N GLY A 157 -7.32 -12.20 -13.81
CA GLY A 157 -8.35 -12.91 -13.08
C GLY A 157 -8.53 -12.44 -11.63
N ARG A 158 -8.19 -11.16 -11.35
CA ARG A 158 -8.27 -10.53 -10.03
C ARG A 158 -8.40 -9.02 -10.13
N GLN A 159 -8.87 -8.40 -9.05
CA GLN A 159 -8.86 -6.95 -8.93
C GLN A 159 -7.42 -6.43 -8.84
N LEU A 160 -7.14 -5.35 -9.59
CA LEU A 160 -5.89 -4.62 -9.54
C LEU A 160 -5.92 -3.63 -8.37
N CYS A 161 -4.77 -3.33 -7.80
CA CYS A 161 -4.59 -2.24 -6.85
C CYS A 161 -3.82 -1.11 -7.55
N LEU A 162 -4.34 0.11 -7.54
CA LEU A 162 -3.72 1.25 -8.23
C LEU A 162 -3.21 2.26 -7.22
N GLU A 163 -2.01 2.74 -7.48
CA GLU A 163 -1.32 3.72 -6.66
C GLU A 163 -1.41 5.12 -7.24
N ASN A 164 -1.65 6.12 -6.37
CA ASN A 164 -1.50 7.53 -6.70
C ASN A 164 -0.03 7.90 -6.81
N VAL A 165 0.37 8.53 -7.92
CA VAL A 165 1.75 8.94 -8.16
C VAL A 165 2.02 10.37 -7.70
N SER A 166 3.28 10.70 -7.42
CA SER A 166 3.70 12.10 -7.25
C SER A 166 3.67 12.84 -8.59
N THR A 167 3.27 14.11 -8.58
CA THR A 167 3.13 14.90 -9.79
C THR A 167 3.89 16.22 -9.72
N TYR A 168 4.47 16.61 -10.87
CA TYR A 168 5.30 17.81 -11.03
C TYR A 168 4.73 18.78 -12.06
N VAL A 169 3.70 18.35 -12.78
CA VAL A 169 2.99 19.15 -13.78
C VAL A 169 1.49 18.95 -13.64
N GLN A 170 0.74 19.98 -13.95
CA GLN A 170 -0.72 19.96 -14.04
C GLN A 170 -1.15 20.22 -15.47
N PHE A 171 -2.29 19.67 -15.84
CA PHE A 171 -2.88 19.89 -17.16
C PHE A 171 -4.05 20.87 -17.06
N ASP A 172 -4.00 21.94 -17.82
CA ASP A 172 -5.09 22.95 -17.89
C ASP A 172 -6.42 22.31 -18.35
N GLN A 173 -6.35 21.18 -19.02
CA GLN A 173 -7.52 20.43 -19.52
C GLN A 173 -8.20 19.59 -18.45
N SER A 174 -7.63 19.44 -17.26
CA SER A 174 -8.24 18.66 -16.19
C SER A 174 -9.62 19.25 -15.81
N GLU A 175 -10.63 18.37 -15.75
CA GLU A 175 -12.02 18.73 -15.49
C GLU A 175 -12.42 18.50 -14.02
N MET A 176 -11.60 17.75 -13.29
CA MET A 176 -11.80 17.40 -11.89
C MET A 176 -10.45 17.26 -11.16
N PRO A 177 -10.43 17.36 -9.84
CA PRO A 177 -9.23 17.07 -9.06
C PRO A 177 -8.90 15.57 -9.09
N GLU A 178 -7.63 15.24 -8.84
CA GLU A 178 -7.10 13.87 -8.89
C GLU A 178 -7.89 12.91 -8.00
N TRP A 179 -8.19 13.29 -6.78
CA TRP A 179 -8.94 12.41 -5.84
C TRP A 179 -10.36 12.07 -6.30
N GLU A 180 -11.04 12.97 -7.03
CA GLU A 180 -12.33 12.66 -7.63
C GLU A 180 -12.18 11.70 -8.81
N PHE A 181 -11.12 11.87 -9.61
CA PHE A 181 -10.80 10.96 -10.70
C PHE A 181 -10.52 9.54 -10.19
N ILE A 182 -9.67 9.40 -9.15
CA ILE A 182 -9.34 8.13 -8.52
C ILE A 182 -10.60 7.49 -7.91
N ALA A 183 -11.42 8.27 -7.20
CA ALA A 183 -12.65 7.77 -6.59
C ALA A 183 -13.63 7.22 -7.64
N GLU A 184 -13.82 7.95 -8.75
CA GLU A 184 -14.70 7.51 -9.82
C GLU A 184 -14.14 6.31 -10.59
N LEU A 185 -12.81 6.25 -10.79
CA LEU A 185 -12.13 5.08 -11.35
C LEU A 185 -12.38 3.82 -10.52
N ALA A 186 -12.12 3.92 -9.20
CA ALA A 186 -12.33 2.80 -8.28
C ALA A 186 -13.81 2.37 -8.21
N ARG A 187 -14.74 3.33 -8.26
CA ARG A 187 -16.18 3.05 -8.27
C ARG A 187 -16.59 2.28 -9.53
N ARG A 188 -16.02 2.62 -10.69
CA ARG A 188 -16.42 2.04 -12.00
C ARG A 188 -15.82 0.67 -12.24
N THR A 189 -14.56 0.47 -11.84
CA THR A 189 -13.78 -0.76 -12.13
C THR A 189 -13.77 -1.74 -10.97
N GLY A 190 -14.09 -1.28 -9.76
CA GLY A 190 -13.94 -2.07 -8.54
C GLY A 190 -12.49 -2.31 -8.12
N CYS A 191 -11.50 -1.64 -8.73
CA CYS A 191 -10.10 -1.77 -8.34
C CYS A 191 -9.88 -1.34 -6.88
N TRP A 192 -8.84 -1.88 -6.28
CA TRP A 192 -8.33 -1.44 -4.99
C TRP A 192 -7.40 -0.25 -5.16
N LEU A 193 -7.12 0.42 -4.06
CA LEU A 193 -6.22 1.56 -4.02
C LEU A 193 -5.06 1.30 -3.05
N LEU A 194 -3.86 1.55 -3.54
CA LEU A 194 -2.68 1.78 -2.76
C LEU A 194 -2.57 3.30 -2.59
N PHE A 195 -2.64 3.76 -1.35
CA PHE A 195 -2.55 5.17 -1.00
C PHE A 195 -1.12 5.45 -0.55
N ASP A 196 -0.32 6.01 -1.45
CA ASP A 196 1.00 6.50 -1.08
C ASP A 196 0.87 7.87 -0.43
N VAL A 197 1.22 7.91 0.87
CA VAL A 197 1.11 9.10 1.72
C VAL A 197 2.16 10.14 1.36
N ASN A 198 3.37 9.69 0.99
CA ASN A 198 4.45 10.57 0.56
C ASN A 198 4.13 11.25 -0.77
N ASN A 199 3.56 10.52 -1.74
CA ASN A 199 3.16 11.04 -3.05
C ASN A 199 2.07 12.11 -2.92
N VAL A 200 1.11 11.90 -2.01
CA VAL A 200 0.11 12.93 -1.69
C VAL A 200 0.77 14.16 -1.11
N PHE A 201 1.71 14.01 -0.17
CA PHE A 201 2.43 15.14 0.43
C PHE A 201 3.23 15.91 -0.62
N VAL A 202 4.04 15.21 -1.42
CA VAL A 202 4.87 15.80 -2.49
C VAL A 202 4.02 16.56 -3.50
N SER A 203 2.93 15.95 -3.98
CA SER A 203 2.03 16.58 -4.95
C SER A 203 1.31 17.80 -4.35
N ALA A 204 0.84 17.69 -3.10
CA ALA A 204 0.18 18.80 -2.41
C ALA A 204 1.11 20.00 -2.24
N TYR A 205 2.36 19.76 -1.86
CA TYR A 205 3.38 20.81 -1.77
C TYR A 205 3.66 21.47 -3.13
N ASN A 206 3.91 20.65 -4.17
CA ASN A 206 4.29 21.12 -5.49
C ASN A 206 3.18 21.92 -6.18
N HIS A 207 1.92 21.57 -5.93
CA HIS A 207 0.77 22.19 -6.60
C HIS A 207 -0.01 23.16 -5.69
N GLY A 208 0.32 23.24 -4.41
CA GLY A 208 -0.27 24.19 -3.47
C GLY A 208 -1.72 23.86 -3.09
N TYR A 209 -2.09 22.57 -3.01
CA TYR A 209 -3.39 22.15 -2.51
C TYR A 209 -3.27 21.50 -1.10
N ASP A 210 -4.40 21.35 -0.43
CA ASP A 210 -4.47 20.72 0.88
C ASP A 210 -4.43 19.18 0.76
N ALA A 211 -3.39 18.54 1.31
CA ALA A 211 -3.25 17.09 1.35
C ALA A 211 -4.44 16.38 2.04
N LEU A 212 -5.07 17.04 3.02
CA LEU A 212 -6.27 16.51 3.67
C LEU A 212 -7.50 16.53 2.74
N ALA A 213 -7.56 17.47 1.78
CA ALA A 213 -8.62 17.44 0.76
C ALA A 213 -8.49 16.21 -0.13
N PHE A 214 -7.26 15.87 -0.55
CA PHE A 214 -6.98 14.64 -1.30
C PHE A 214 -7.41 13.40 -0.49
N LEU A 215 -6.90 13.27 0.73
CA LEU A 215 -7.19 12.16 1.63
C LEU A 215 -8.70 11.97 1.85
N ASN A 216 -9.43 13.05 2.05
CA ASN A 216 -10.88 13.02 2.28
C ASN A 216 -11.69 12.65 1.03
N GLY A 217 -11.17 12.92 -0.17
CA GLY A 217 -11.80 12.57 -1.44
C GLY A 217 -11.69 11.08 -1.81
N ILE A 218 -10.73 10.35 -1.22
CA ILE A 218 -10.53 8.93 -1.52
C ILE A 218 -11.57 8.04 -0.81
N PRO A 219 -12.16 7.04 -1.50
CA PRO A 219 -13.12 6.12 -0.89
C PRO A 219 -12.43 5.16 0.10
N ALA A 220 -12.82 5.24 1.37
CA ALA A 220 -12.18 4.52 2.46
C ALA A 220 -12.29 2.98 2.35
N ASP A 221 -13.35 2.49 1.73
CA ASP A 221 -13.58 1.07 1.53
C ASP A 221 -12.71 0.46 0.41
N ARG A 222 -11.98 1.29 -0.33
CA ARG A 222 -11.13 0.85 -1.46
C ARG A 222 -9.64 0.84 -1.13
N VAL A 223 -9.19 1.56 -0.11
CA VAL A 223 -7.77 1.61 0.29
C VAL A 223 -7.40 0.35 1.04
N ILE A 224 -6.44 -0.41 0.52
CA ILE A 224 -5.97 -1.68 1.11
C ILE A 224 -4.49 -1.66 1.51
N GLN A 225 -3.74 -0.69 1.00
CA GLN A 225 -2.31 -0.55 1.28
C GLN A 225 -1.92 0.92 1.43
N PHE A 226 -0.98 1.19 2.33
CA PHE A 226 -0.25 2.45 2.42
C PHE A 226 1.23 2.24 2.07
N HIS A 227 1.78 3.16 1.28
CA HIS A 227 3.21 3.40 1.21
C HIS A 227 3.59 4.62 2.06
N LEU A 228 4.72 4.50 2.74
CA LEU A 228 5.37 5.56 3.50
C LEU A 228 6.82 5.64 3.05
N ALA A 229 7.22 6.79 2.56
CA ALA A 229 8.55 7.03 2.02
C ALA A 229 9.09 8.40 2.42
N GLY A 230 10.36 8.64 2.15
CA GLY A 230 10.97 9.95 2.24
C GLY A 230 11.16 10.56 0.88
N HIS A 231 11.29 11.88 0.83
CA HIS A 231 11.44 12.67 -0.39
C HIS A 231 12.60 13.66 -0.26
N SER A 232 13.08 14.19 -1.40
CA SER A 232 14.10 15.23 -1.46
C SER A 232 13.46 16.62 -1.53
N ASP A 233 13.90 17.50 -0.61
CA ASP A 233 13.49 18.90 -0.58
C ASP A 233 14.46 19.77 -1.40
N MET A 234 13.98 20.35 -2.47
CA MET A 234 14.74 21.25 -3.36
C MET A 234 14.48 22.73 -3.06
N GLY A 235 13.79 23.03 -1.96
CA GLY A 235 13.48 24.37 -1.48
C GLY A 235 12.18 24.94 -2.03
N ASN A 236 11.98 24.96 -3.34
CA ASN A 236 10.77 25.45 -3.98
C ASN A 236 9.89 24.35 -4.61
N TYR A 237 10.34 23.11 -4.57
CA TYR A 237 9.59 21.92 -4.94
C TYR A 237 10.16 20.68 -4.23
N MET A 238 9.37 19.65 -4.10
CA MET A 238 9.76 18.34 -3.57
C MET A 238 9.92 17.35 -4.71
N ILE A 239 10.87 16.39 -4.56
CA ILE A 239 11.03 15.26 -5.48
C ILE A 239 10.81 13.97 -4.69
N ASP A 240 9.96 13.14 -5.21
CA ASP A 240 9.66 11.80 -4.72
C ASP A 240 10.81 10.86 -5.07
N THR A 241 11.76 10.73 -4.16
CA THR A 241 13.01 10.00 -4.39
C THR A 241 13.06 8.64 -3.69
N HIS A 242 12.26 8.46 -2.65
CA HIS A 242 12.24 7.26 -1.79
C HIS A 242 13.64 6.81 -1.31
N ASP A 243 14.55 7.78 -1.14
CA ASP A 243 15.96 7.54 -0.78
C ASP A 243 16.33 8.05 0.63
N HIS A 244 15.37 8.65 1.34
CA HIS A 244 15.51 9.20 2.68
C HIS A 244 14.54 8.52 3.67
N PRO A 245 14.79 8.64 5.00
CA PRO A 245 13.80 8.29 6.02
C PRO A 245 12.48 9.05 5.83
N VAL A 246 11.39 8.45 6.26
CA VAL A 246 10.07 9.09 6.28
C VAL A 246 10.14 10.36 7.13
N ARG A 247 9.64 11.48 6.60
CA ARG A 247 9.67 12.78 7.27
C ARG A 247 8.49 12.98 8.20
N GLU A 248 8.61 13.92 9.14
CA GLU A 248 7.59 14.19 10.16
C GLU A 248 6.25 14.59 9.53
N GLU A 249 6.29 15.37 8.45
CA GLU A 249 5.08 15.82 7.74
C GLU A 249 4.32 14.64 7.10
N VAL A 250 5.05 13.63 6.64
CA VAL A 250 4.46 12.39 6.10
C VAL A 250 3.89 11.53 7.23
N TRP A 251 4.57 11.47 8.39
CA TRP A 251 4.04 10.80 9.58
C TRP A 251 2.75 11.44 10.08
N ASP A 252 2.65 12.77 10.06
CA ASP A 252 1.43 13.48 10.46
C ASP A 252 0.28 13.20 9.48
N LEU A 253 0.55 13.16 8.18
CA LEU A 253 -0.46 12.80 7.18
C LEU A 253 -0.85 11.32 7.30
N TYR A 254 0.08 10.44 7.66
CA TYR A 254 -0.20 9.02 7.94
C TYR A 254 -1.15 8.84 9.14
N LYS A 255 -0.99 9.64 10.22
CA LYS A 255 -1.94 9.63 11.34
C LYS A 255 -3.36 9.98 10.86
N ALA A 256 -3.48 11.05 10.05
CA ALA A 256 -4.76 11.42 9.46
C ALA A 256 -5.33 10.32 8.54
N ALA A 257 -4.46 9.62 7.79
CA ALA A 257 -4.86 8.49 6.96
C ALA A 257 -5.38 7.31 7.80
N LEU A 258 -4.73 6.99 8.92
CA LEU A 258 -5.21 5.96 9.86
C LEU A 258 -6.56 6.31 10.47
N GLU A 259 -6.77 7.57 10.86
CA GLU A 259 -8.07 8.04 11.37
C GLU A 259 -9.18 7.90 10.31
N ARG A 260 -8.86 8.17 9.05
CA ARG A 260 -9.82 8.16 7.94
C ARG A 260 -10.14 6.76 7.42
N PHE A 261 -9.10 5.93 7.23
CA PHE A 261 -9.21 4.64 6.55
C PHE A 261 -9.23 3.44 7.50
N GLY A 262 -8.87 3.65 8.77
CA GLY A 262 -8.72 2.57 9.74
C GLY A 262 -7.47 1.71 9.50
N PRO A 263 -7.49 0.44 9.93
CA PRO A 263 -6.34 -0.46 9.77
C PRO A 263 -6.17 -0.84 8.29
N VAL A 264 -5.09 -0.35 7.68
CA VAL A 264 -4.67 -0.61 6.30
C VAL A 264 -3.26 -1.17 6.33
N SER A 265 -2.96 -2.16 5.48
CA SER A 265 -1.62 -2.76 5.38
C SER A 265 -0.60 -1.69 5.01
N THR A 266 0.38 -1.46 5.87
CA THR A 266 1.32 -0.34 5.77
C THR A 266 2.72 -0.84 5.47
N MET A 267 3.43 -0.16 4.57
CA MET A 267 4.80 -0.48 4.19
C MET A 267 5.69 0.76 4.27
N ILE A 268 6.96 0.56 4.68
CA ILE A 268 8.02 1.53 4.47
C ILE A 268 8.69 1.21 3.13
N GLU A 269 8.69 2.19 2.24
CA GLU A 269 9.33 2.08 0.92
C GLU A 269 10.68 2.78 0.90
N ARG A 270 11.67 2.10 0.30
CA ARG A 270 12.98 2.64 0.07
C ARG A 270 13.52 2.08 -1.24
N ASP A 271 13.73 2.94 -2.24
CA ASP A 271 14.09 2.56 -3.62
C ASP A 271 15.55 2.79 -3.93
N ASP A 272 16.14 3.81 -3.33
CA ASP A 272 17.57 4.11 -3.47
C ASP A 272 18.19 4.34 -2.08
N ASN A 273 19.51 4.43 -2.03
CA ASN A 273 20.26 4.56 -0.77
C ASN A 273 19.77 3.57 0.30
N ILE A 274 19.55 2.30 -0.12
CA ILE A 274 18.98 1.25 0.75
C ILE A 274 19.80 1.12 2.03
N PRO A 275 19.24 1.46 3.22
CA PRO A 275 19.97 1.40 4.48
C PRO A 275 20.04 -0.03 5.00
N PRO A 276 20.81 -0.29 6.10
CA PRO A 276 20.75 -1.55 6.82
C PRO A 276 19.31 -1.92 7.21
N LEU A 277 18.98 -3.20 7.21
CA LEU A 277 17.61 -3.69 7.54
C LEU A 277 17.15 -3.18 8.91
N ALA A 278 18.05 -3.05 9.88
CA ALA A 278 17.74 -2.56 11.23
C ALA A 278 17.14 -1.13 11.24
N ASP A 279 17.57 -0.27 10.32
CA ASP A 279 17.07 1.10 10.23
C ASP A 279 15.61 1.09 9.69
N LEU A 280 15.32 0.28 8.65
CA LEU A 280 13.97 0.09 8.15
C LEU A 280 13.03 -0.55 9.17
N LEU A 281 13.53 -1.48 9.98
CA LEU A 281 12.76 -2.05 11.09
C LEU A 281 12.44 -1.00 12.15
N GLY A 282 13.32 -0.02 12.37
CA GLY A 282 13.06 1.12 13.25
C GLY A 282 11.91 2.00 12.74
N GLU A 283 11.92 2.35 11.45
CA GLU A 283 10.82 3.11 10.82
C GLU A 283 9.51 2.29 10.83
N LEU A 284 9.57 0.99 10.56
CA LEU A 284 8.40 0.12 10.60
C LEU A 284 7.80 0.02 12.00
N GLN A 285 8.65 -0.04 13.03
CA GLN A 285 8.19 -0.03 14.42
C GLN A 285 7.54 1.30 14.80
N HIS A 286 8.03 2.42 14.25
CA HIS A 286 7.39 3.72 14.43
C HIS A 286 6.00 3.75 13.80
N ALA A 287 5.84 3.23 12.58
CA ALA A 287 4.54 3.10 11.93
C ALA A 287 3.55 2.26 12.76
N ARG A 288 4.02 1.14 13.35
CA ARG A 288 3.21 0.30 14.25
C ARG A 288 2.77 1.06 15.50
N ALA A 289 3.67 1.82 16.10
CA ALA A 289 3.38 2.58 17.31
C ALA A 289 2.33 3.67 17.05
N LEU A 290 2.45 4.42 15.94
CA LEU A 290 1.46 5.41 15.53
C LEU A 290 0.10 4.77 15.23
N ALA A 291 0.07 3.64 14.53
CA ALA A 291 -1.17 2.93 14.27
C ALA A 291 -1.85 2.43 15.55
N ALA A 292 -1.07 1.93 16.51
CA ALA A 292 -1.61 1.53 17.81
C ALA A 292 -2.16 2.73 18.61
N GLU A 293 -1.49 3.88 18.56
CA GLU A 293 -1.95 5.12 19.20
C GLU A 293 -3.28 5.60 18.61
N VAL A 294 -3.38 5.66 17.29
CA VAL A 294 -4.55 6.20 16.58
C VAL A 294 -5.75 5.25 16.63
N LEU A 295 -5.53 3.96 16.40
CA LEU A 295 -6.61 2.98 16.24
C LEU A 295 -7.10 2.38 17.56
N GLU A 296 -6.30 2.48 18.65
CA GLU A 296 -6.67 1.96 19.97
C GLU A 296 -6.60 3.05 21.08
N PRO A 297 -7.25 4.22 20.92
CA PRO A 297 -7.07 5.36 21.82
C PRO A 297 -7.41 5.08 23.29
N ASN A 298 -8.16 4.01 23.60
CA ASN A 298 -8.58 3.66 24.96
C ASN A 298 -7.55 2.81 25.74
N LYS A 299 -6.45 2.35 25.12
CA LYS A 299 -5.41 1.56 25.81
C LYS A 299 -4.23 2.40 26.31
N VAL A 300 -4.11 3.66 25.94
CA VAL A 300 -2.94 4.52 26.18
C VAL A 300 -3.12 5.54 27.31
N ALA A 301 -4.24 5.56 28.04
CA ALA A 301 -4.36 6.43 29.22
C ALA A 301 -3.66 5.75 30.42
N PRO A 302 -2.47 6.22 30.90
CA PRO A 302 -1.94 5.79 32.17
C PRO A 302 -2.92 6.28 33.25
N ALA A 303 -3.37 5.38 34.10
CA ALA A 303 -4.11 5.73 35.30
C ALA A 303 -3.31 6.79 36.07
N LEU A 304 -3.79 8.02 36.08
CA LEU A 304 -3.28 9.04 36.98
C LEU A 304 -3.49 8.52 38.42
N ALA A 305 -2.40 8.09 39.04
CA ALA A 305 -2.38 7.74 40.43
C ALA A 305 -2.84 8.96 41.24
N THR A 306 -4.07 8.95 41.71
CA THR A 306 -4.57 9.87 42.73
C THR A 306 -3.80 9.58 44.01
N SER A 307 -2.73 10.33 44.22
CA SER A 307 -2.07 10.42 45.52
C SER A 307 -3.01 11.10 46.49
N THR A 308 -3.77 10.32 47.24
CA THR A 308 -4.48 10.84 48.42
C THR A 308 -3.50 10.92 49.58
N THR A 309 -2.98 12.09 49.81
CA THR A 309 -2.28 12.41 51.05
C THR A 309 -3.38 12.54 52.12
N ILE A 310 -3.41 11.60 53.03
CA ILE A 310 -4.19 11.74 54.30
C ILE A 310 -3.25 12.37 55.32
N ALA A 311 -3.67 13.50 55.84
CA ALA A 311 -3.04 14.21 56.98
C ALA A 311 -3.25 13.45 58.28
#